data_7320076f8c40c049c77598a90f7b0150
#
_entry.id   7320076f8c40c049c77598a90f7b0150
#
_cell.length_a   1.000
_cell.length_b   1.000
_cell.length_c   1.000
_cell.angle_alpha   90.00
_cell.angle_beta   90.00
_cell.angle_gamma   90.00
#
_symmetry.space_group_name_H-M   'P 1'
#
loop_
_entity.id
_entity.type
_entity.pdbx_description
1 polymer ?
#
loop_
_entity_poly.entity_id
_entity_poly.type
_entity_poly.pdbx_seq_one_letter_code
_entity_poly.pdbx_strand_id
1 'polypeptide(L)' 'MEKPTLRITPKKYAGETTIVSMRMSKELLKDIDAVANATGRNRNEVLTMSLEFALNHMEIVMKKGEDA' A
#
# COMPACT_ATOMS: atom_id res chain seq x y z
N MET A 1 11.46 -11.53 -15.25
CA MET A 1 10.60 -11.53 -14.48
C MET A 1 9.76 -10.39 -14.55
N GLU A 2 8.62 -10.54 -14.53
CA GLU A 2 7.84 -9.51 -14.58
C GLU A 2 7.52 -8.87 -13.37
N LYS A 3 7.29 -7.70 -13.34
CA LYS A 3 6.97 -7.06 -12.22
C LYS A 3 5.61 -7.28 -11.86
N PRO A 4 5.27 -7.34 -10.68
CA PRO A 4 3.95 -7.58 -10.25
C PRO A 4 3.07 -6.41 -10.61
N THR A 5 1.91 -6.66 -10.97
CA THR A 5 0.99 -5.64 -11.28
C THR A 5 0.17 -5.35 -10.08
N LEU A 6 0.05 -4.11 -9.76
CA LEU A 6 -0.72 -3.74 -8.59
C LEU A 6 -2.17 -3.88 -8.94
N ARG A 7 -2.83 -4.84 -8.41
CA ARG A 7 -4.17 -5.07 -8.68
C ARG A 7 -4.87 -5.35 -7.44
N ILE A 8 -5.76 -4.60 -7.06
CA ILE A 8 -6.46 -4.78 -5.86
C ILE A 8 -7.62 -5.57 -6.13
N THR A 9 -7.69 -6.70 -5.71
CA THR A 9 -8.78 -7.40 -5.99
C THR A 9 -9.49 -7.89 -4.92
N PRO A 10 -9.23 -8.87 -4.37
CA PRO A 10 -10.14 -9.55 -3.58
C PRO A 10 -10.69 -8.83 -2.43
N LYS A 11 -9.93 -8.30 -1.64
CA LYS A 11 -10.45 -7.74 -0.52
C LYS A 11 -10.53 -6.30 -0.68
N LYS A 12 -11.63 -5.74 -0.83
CA LYS A 12 -11.72 -4.40 -0.92
C LYS A 12 -12.09 -3.83 0.37
N TYR A 13 -11.43 -2.82 0.81
CA TYR A 13 -11.71 -2.19 2.07
C TYR A 13 -12.63 -1.01 1.81
N ALA A 14 -13.76 -1.04 2.43
CA ALA A 14 -14.72 0.01 2.21
C ALA A 14 -15.22 0.51 3.55
N GLY A 15 -15.98 1.53 3.57
CA GLY A 15 -16.53 2.03 4.80
C GLY A 15 -15.93 3.35 5.19
N GLU A 16 -16.00 3.69 6.44
CA GLU A 16 -15.54 4.97 6.87
C GLU A 16 -14.06 5.07 6.83
N THR A 17 -13.56 6.27 6.62
CA THR A 17 -12.13 6.46 6.57
C THR A 17 -11.71 7.27 7.76
N THR A 18 -10.45 7.26 8.05
CA THR A 18 -9.91 8.02 9.14
C THR A 18 -8.54 8.49 8.71
N ILE A 19 -8.04 9.50 9.36
CA ILE A 19 -6.76 10.05 8.99
C ILE A 19 -5.65 9.42 9.80
N VAL A 20 -4.62 9.03 9.12
CA VAL A 20 -3.49 8.41 9.77
C VAL A 20 -2.24 9.11 9.30
N SER A 21 -1.32 9.36 10.19
CA SER A 21 -0.07 9.98 9.83
C SER A 21 1.04 8.98 9.92
N MET A 22 2.00 9.11 9.05
CA MET A 22 3.14 8.24 9.15
C MET A 22 4.34 8.93 8.55
N ARG A 23 5.52 8.55 8.98
CA ARG A 23 6.72 9.09 8.45
C ARG A 23 7.20 8.18 7.38
N MET A 24 7.79 8.72 6.35
CA MET A 24 8.31 7.88 5.31
C MET A 24 9.50 8.58 4.69
N SER A 25 10.40 7.85 4.10
CA SER A 25 11.58 8.45 3.53
C SER A 25 11.19 9.30 2.34
N LYS A 26 11.99 10.31 2.08
CA LYS A 26 11.69 11.19 0.97
C LYS A 26 11.81 10.47 -0.33
N GLU A 27 12.69 9.50 -0.40
CA GLU A 27 12.84 8.76 -1.61
C GLU A 27 11.63 7.91 -1.92
N LEU A 28 11.10 7.30 -0.89
CA LEU A 28 9.91 6.49 -1.08
C LEU A 28 8.75 7.38 -1.52
N LEU A 29 8.62 8.53 -0.91
CA LEU A 29 7.55 9.43 -1.26
C LEU A 29 7.68 9.88 -2.69
N LYS A 30 8.92 10.12 -3.13
CA LYS A 30 9.15 10.53 -4.46
C LYS A 30 8.72 9.46 -5.43
N ASP A 31 8.98 8.23 -5.13
CA ASP A 31 8.57 7.14 -5.99
C ASP A 31 7.06 7.02 -6.04
N ILE A 32 6.42 7.23 -4.91
CA ILE A 32 4.97 7.16 -4.86
C ILE A 32 4.38 8.26 -5.72
N ASP A 33 4.95 9.46 -5.64
CA ASP A 33 4.46 10.56 -6.44
C ASP A 33 4.68 10.32 -7.92
N ALA A 34 5.77 9.64 -8.24
CA ALA A 34 6.05 9.34 -9.64
C ALA A 34 4.98 8.38 -10.18
N VAL A 35 4.61 7.42 -9.38
CA VAL A 35 3.57 6.48 -9.80
C VAL A 35 2.25 7.21 -9.93
N ALA A 36 1.97 8.09 -9.00
CA ALA A 36 0.72 8.83 -9.05
C ALA A 36 0.65 9.64 -10.33
N ASN A 37 1.73 10.31 -10.66
CA ASN A 37 1.74 11.10 -11.87
C ASN A 37 1.62 10.23 -13.12
N ALA A 38 2.28 9.12 -13.12
CA ALA A 38 2.25 8.26 -14.29
C ALA A 38 0.90 7.64 -14.51
N THR A 39 0.14 7.45 -13.47
CA THR A 39 -1.14 6.77 -13.59
C THR A 39 -2.33 7.71 -13.51
N GLY A 40 -2.08 8.97 -13.34
CA GLY A 40 -3.18 9.92 -13.24
C GLY A 40 -3.94 9.82 -11.92
N ARG A 41 -3.29 9.31 -10.90
CA ARG A 41 -3.95 9.20 -9.62
C ARG A 41 -3.30 10.16 -8.66
N ASN A 42 -3.92 10.40 -7.55
CA ASN A 42 -3.30 11.27 -6.59
C ASN A 42 -2.51 10.43 -5.61
N ARG A 43 -1.69 11.07 -4.79
CA ARG A 43 -0.83 10.38 -3.86
C ARG A 43 -1.61 9.49 -2.92
N ASN A 44 -2.69 10.00 -2.42
CA ASN A 44 -3.47 9.26 -1.49
C ASN A 44 -4.00 7.98 -2.08
N GLU A 45 -4.43 8.02 -3.31
CA GLU A 45 -4.92 6.83 -3.96
C GLU A 45 -3.82 5.81 -4.13
N VAL A 46 -2.64 6.25 -4.52
CA VAL A 46 -1.53 5.34 -4.70
C VAL A 46 -1.15 4.71 -3.37
N LEU A 47 -1.14 5.50 -2.31
CA LEU A 47 -0.80 4.98 -1.02
C LEU A 47 -1.81 3.95 -0.57
N THR A 48 -3.07 4.24 -0.71
CA THR A 48 -4.10 3.33 -0.28
C THR A 48 -4.05 2.03 -1.09
N MET A 49 -3.91 2.16 -2.38
CA MET A 49 -3.86 0.98 -3.21
C MET A 49 -2.64 0.13 -2.91
N SER A 50 -1.52 0.78 -2.64
CA SER A 50 -0.31 0.07 -2.33
C SER A 50 -0.42 -0.68 -1.02
N LEU A 51 -1.03 -0.06 -0.05
CA LEU A 51 -1.19 -0.71 1.23
C LEU A 51 -2.17 -1.88 1.12
N GLU A 52 -3.22 -1.71 0.37
CA GLU A 52 -4.16 -2.79 0.20
C GLU A 52 -3.52 -3.96 -0.54
N PHE A 53 -2.74 -3.63 -1.54
CA PHE A 53 -2.06 -4.66 -2.29
C PHE A 53 -1.09 -5.42 -1.38
N ALA A 54 -0.34 -4.68 -0.59
CA ALA A 54 0.63 -5.30 0.30
C ALA A 54 -0.07 -6.20 1.31
N LEU A 55 -1.13 -5.74 1.89
CA LEU A 55 -1.83 -6.54 2.86
C LEU A 55 -2.43 -7.79 2.26
N ASN A 56 -2.95 -7.67 1.08
CA ASN A 56 -3.54 -8.83 0.43
C ASN A 56 -2.51 -9.86 0.02
N HIS A 57 -1.30 -9.43 -0.21
CA HIS A 57 -0.25 -10.35 -0.62
C HIS A 57 0.74 -10.69 0.48
N MET A 58 0.57 -10.14 1.66
CA MET A 58 1.50 -10.38 2.70
C MET A 58 1.16 -11.64 3.41
N GLU A 59 2.15 -12.46 3.61
CA GLU A 59 1.91 -13.63 4.34
C GLU A 59 2.40 -13.39 5.71
N ILE A 60 1.60 -13.09 6.63
CA ILE A 60 2.03 -12.82 7.94
C ILE A 60 2.16 -14.03 8.74
N VAL A 61 3.31 -14.37 9.04
CA VAL A 61 3.55 -15.49 9.85
C VAL A 61 3.67 -14.97 11.23
N MET A 62 2.61 -14.91 11.87
CA MET A 62 2.65 -14.44 13.15
C MET A 62 3.18 -15.38 14.06
N LYS A 63 4.28 -15.18 14.43
CA LYS A 63 4.87 -16.06 15.27
C LYS A 63 4.35 -15.85 16.49
N LYS A 64 3.66 -16.29 16.99
CA LYS A 64 3.17 -16.16 18.07
C LYS A 64 3.98 -16.04 18.99
N GLY A 65 3.94 -15.81 19.62
CA GLY A 65 4.80 -15.76 20.45
C GLY A 65 5.80 -14.97 20.21
N GLU A 66 6.06 -14.78 19.73
CA GLU A 66 7.08 -14.23 19.48
C GLU A 66 6.82 -13.06 19.33
N ASP A 67 6.35 -12.78 19.40
CA ASP A 67 6.27 -11.77 19.33
C ASP A 67 5.94 -11.24 19.91
N ALA A 68 5.85 -11.54 20.30
CA ALA A 68 5.70 -11.09 20.84
C ALA A 68 5.72 -10.74 21.08
#